data_72ca2f9cb6af17fbade73cca279fb10b
#
_entry.id   72ca2f9cb6af17fbade73cca279fb10b
#
_cell.length_a   1.000
_cell.length_b   1.000
_cell.length_c   1.000
_cell.angle_alpha   90.00
_cell.angle_beta   90.00
_cell.angle_gamma   90.00
#
_symmetry.space_group_name_H-M   'P 1'
#
loop_
_entity.id
_entity.type
_entity.pdbx_description
1 polymer ?
#
loop_
_entity_poly.entity_id
_entity_poly.type
_entity_poly.pdbx_seq_one_letter_code
_entity_poly.pdbx_strand_id
1 'polypeptide(L)'
;MSMLRKYIVLLGLLLTVSVQAQTLSEDSRISLLTCTPGNELYARYGHTALRVYDEANDIDIVFNYGIFNFNTDHFYWKFVRGETWYELGAEPYLWFMYEYNHDHRPVYEQVLNLTQAQREAIWEALVINYKPENREYLYNFVFDNCATRPYWLIAKALGEPISSDYTGNTGTTYRAFIRHYTGPLSWSNAGINLLFGPKADKPMTSDQRLFLPEELMLFLQQAHLTNGEPLVSQSEIGTFTIARTPWYASWPFGLAVYFVLICLISLWDRKRGRWSWGIEIAAGIPYLLLLIIVTFLTFFSCHPLVGFGWRLLILPLTHLCARLIYIIR
;
A
#
# COMPACT_ATOMS: atom_id res chain seq x y z
N MET A 1 -46.32 -29.30 14.34
CA MET A 1 -45.04 -28.64 14.03
C MET A 1 -45.25 -27.35 13.21
N SER A 2 -46.25 -26.53 13.45
CA SER A 2 -46.55 -25.39 12.54
C SER A 2 -46.80 -24.04 13.24
N MET A 3 -47.23 -23.99 14.50
CA MET A 3 -47.50 -22.69 15.12
C MET A 3 -46.26 -22.07 15.78
N LEU A 4 -45.48 -22.84 16.51
CA LEU A 4 -44.25 -22.36 17.17
C LEU A 4 -43.23 -21.80 16.16
N ARG A 5 -43.13 -22.40 14.99
CA ARG A 5 -42.23 -21.94 13.89
C ARG A 5 -42.70 -20.60 13.27
N LYS A 6 -44.00 -20.35 13.23
CA LYS A 6 -44.58 -19.05 12.78
C LYS A 6 -44.34 -17.93 13.78
N TYR A 7 -44.38 -18.20 15.08
CA TYR A 7 -44.10 -17.20 16.11
C TYR A 7 -42.59 -16.86 16.20
N ILE A 8 -41.70 -17.83 15.96
CA ILE A 8 -40.25 -17.59 15.90
C ILE A 8 -39.89 -16.73 14.66
N VAL A 9 -40.53 -16.97 13.52
CA VAL A 9 -40.34 -16.15 12.32
C VAL A 9 -40.94 -14.76 12.49
N LEU A 10 -42.10 -14.62 13.17
CA LEU A 10 -42.72 -13.33 13.45
C LEU A 10 -41.93 -12.53 14.51
N LEU A 11 -41.34 -13.19 15.52
CA LEU A 11 -40.45 -12.56 16.50
C LEU A 11 -39.11 -12.15 15.86
N GLY A 12 -38.60 -12.91 14.88
CA GLY A 12 -37.42 -12.58 14.09
C GLY A 12 -37.63 -11.40 13.13
N LEU A 13 -38.87 -11.19 12.68
CA LEU A 13 -39.24 -10.07 11.80
C LEU A 13 -39.53 -8.76 12.57
N LEU A 14 -39.77 -8.84 13.87
CA LEU A 14 -39.95 -7.65 14.73
C LEU A 14 -38.62 -7.12 15.31
N LEU A 15 -37.51 -7.88 15.14
CA LEU A 15 -36.15 -7.43 15.44
C LEU A 15 -35.40 -6.90 14.20
N THR A 16 -36.09 -6.35 13.23
CA THR A 16 -35.48 -5.33 12.37
C THR A 16 -35.29 -4.08 13.25
N VAL A 17 -34.34 -4.17 14.20
CA VAL A 17 -33.73 -3.00 14.76
C VAL A 17 -33.18 -2.24 13.55
N SER A 18 -33.87 -1.15 13.19
CA SER A 18 -33.27 -0.12 12.37
C SER A 18 -31.99 0.23 13.11
N VAL A 19 -30.84 -0.25 12.65
CA VAL A 19 -29.54 0.27 13.06
C VAL A 19 -29.50 1.67 12.43
N GLN A 20 -30.27 2.59 13.03
CA GLN A 20 -29.98 3.99 12.92
C GLN A 20 -28.58 4.12 13.52
N ALA A 21 -27.64 4.66 12.79
CA ALA A 21 -26.34 4.97 13.34
C ALA A 21 -26.58 5.77 14.61
N GLN A 22 -26.16 5.23 15.77
CA GLN A 22 -26.26 5.91 17.04
C GLN A 22 -25.53 7.24 16.90
N THR A 23 -26.13 8.35 17.29
CA THR A 23 -25.48 9.67 17.24
C THR A 23 -24.30 9.68 18.20
N LEU A 24 -23.19 10.27 17.78
CA LEU A 24 -22.02 10.42 18.63
C LEU A 24 -22.27 11.47 19.72
N SER A 25 -21.68 11.29 20.89
CA SER A 25 -21.69 12.27 21.96
C SER A 25 -20.84 13.50 21.63
N GLU A 26 -21.04 14.61 22.36
CA GLU A 26 -20.22 15.83 22.19
C GLU A 26 -18.74 15.60 22.51
N ASP A 27 -18.42 14.66 23.40
CA ASP A 27 -17.05 14.32 23.81
C ASP A 27 -16.40 13.25 22.91
N SER A 28 -17.11 12.80 21.88
CA SER A 28 -16.58 11.85 20.91
C SER A 28 -15.36 12.38 20.18
N ARG A 29 -14.46 11.47 19.73
CA ARG A 29 -13.25 11.80 18.99
C ARG A 29 -13.12 10.94 17.76
N ILE A 30 -12.58 11.50 16.70
CA ILE A 30 -12.15 10.78 15.50
C ILE A 30 -10.66 11.02 15.32
N SER A 31 -9.92 9.94 15.17
CA SER A 31 -8.45 9.99 15.03
C SER A 31 -8.01 9.28 13.76
N LEU A 32 -6.97 9.82 13.12
CA LEU A 32 -6.18 9.08 12.16
C LEU A 32 -5.15 8.23 12.91
N LEU A 33 -5.12 6.94 12.65
CA LEU A 33 -4.09 6.02 13.11
C LEU A 33 -3.11 5.77 11.97
N THR A 34 -1.81 5.94 12.23
CA THR A 34 -0.75 5.67 11.26
C THR A 34 0.20 4.63 11.83
N CYS A 35 0.22 3.46 11.18
CA CYS A 35 1.00 2.32 11.60
C CYS A 35 2.33 2.28 10.84
N THR A 36 3.42 2.05 11.56
CA THR A 36 4.76 1.98 10.95
C THR A 36 4.91 0.77 10.01
N PRO A 37 5.92 0.80 9.10
CA PRO A 37 6.22 -0.31 8.20
C PRO A 37 6.44 -1.64 8.93
N GLY A 38 6.00 -2.73 8.28
CA GLY A 38 6.30 -4.11 8.66
C GLY A 38 7.35 -4.75 7.76
N ASN A 39 7.69 -6.00 8.08
CA ASN A 39 8.71 -6.76 7.32
C ASN A 39 8.16 -7.30 6.00
N GLU A 40 6.87 -7.60 5.94
CA GLU A 40 6.21 -8.13 4.75
C GLU A 40 6.13 -7.07 3.66
N LEU A 41 6.21 -7.48 2.39
CA LEU A 41 6.25 -6.55 1.25
C LEU A 41 5.03 -5.61 1.21
N TYR A 42 3.83 -6.13 1.51
CA TYR A 42 2.60 -5.35 1.54
C TYR A 42 2.54 -4.38 2.73
N ALA A 43 3.24 -4.68 3.83
CA ALA A 43 3.27 -3.87 5.04
C ALA A 43 4.40 -2.80 5.03
N ARG A 44 5.30 -2.83 4.04
CA ARG A 44 6.49 -1.95 3.98
C ARG A 44 6.19 -0.47 3.85
N TYR A 45 4.99 -0.12 3.47
CA TYR A 45 4.57 1.28 3.31
C TYR A 45 3.85 1.84 4.53
N GLY A 46 3.75 1.03 5.60
CA GLY A 46 2.91 1.36 6.73
C GLY A 46 1.43 1.10 6.45
N HIS A 47 0.57 1.61 7.30
CA HIS A 47 -0.88 1.49 7.17
C HIS A 47 -1.59 2.69 7.78
N THR A 48 -2.82 2.95 7.35
CA THR A 48 -3.67 4.02 7.88
C THR A 48 -5.05 3.47 8.21
N ALA A 49 -5.58 3.86 9.38
CA ALA A 49 -6.93 3.54 9.80
C ALA A 49 -7.59 4.75 10.48
N LEU A 50 -8.90 4.70 10.67
CA LEU A 50 -9.67 5.71 11.42
C LEU A 50 -10.21 5.09 12.70
N ARG A 51 -9.93 5.73 13.85
CA ARG A 51 -10.53 5.38 15.13
C ARG A 51 -11.68 6.29 15.44
N VAL A 52 -12.81 5.73 15.87
CA VAL A 52 -13.93 6.44 16.46
C VAL A 52 -14.00 6.05 17.92
N TYR A 53 -13.87 7.04 18.80
CA TYR A 53 -13.95 6.88 20.25
C TYR A 53 -15.09 7.72 20.81
N ASP A 54 -15.96 7.09 21.58
CA ASP A 54 -17.07 7.75 22.27
C ASP A 54 -17.40 6.97 23.56
N GLU A 55 -16.91 7.48 24.68
CA GLU A 55 -17.07 6.83 25.99
C GLU A 55 -18.54 6.76 26.43
N ALA A 56 -19.32 7.78 26.12
CA ALA A 56 -20.73 7.84 26.51
C ALA A 56 -21.58 6.77 25.82
N ASN A 57 -21.16 6.34 24.63
CA ASN A 57 -21.84 5.33 23.82
C ASN A 57 -21.13 3.96 23.83
N ASP A 58 -20.05 3.78 24.62
CA ASP A 58 -19.22 2.56 24.66
C ASP A 58 -18.66 2.18 23.26
N ILE A 59 -18.21 3.19 22.49
CA ILE A 59 -17.65 3.02 21.18
C ILE A 59 -16.13 3.26 21.26
N ASP A 60 -15.32 2.26 20.87
CA ASP A 60 -13.90 2.37 20.64
C ASP A 60 -13.52 1.41 19.50
N ILE A 61 -13.75 1.88 18.27
CA ILE A 61 -13.70 1.06 17.06
C ILE A 61 -12.70 1.67 16.07
N VAL A 62 -11.90 0.80 15.47
CA VAL A 62 -11.00 1.14 14.35
C VAL A 62 -11.62 0.66 13.04
N PHE A 63 -11.78 1.58 12.11
CA PHE A 63 -12.18 1.32 10.73
C PHE A 63 -10.96 1.23 9.84
N ASN A 64 -10.79 0.06 9.24
CA ASN A 64 -9.58 -0.36 8.56
C ASN A 64 -9.86 -0.63 7.08
N TYR A 65 -9.47 0.30 6.19
CA TYR A 65 -9.52 0.11 4.75
C TYR A 65 -8.34 -0.75 4.29
N GLY A 66 -8.58 -1.66 3.33
CA GLY A 66 -7.51 -2.46 2.75
C GLY A 66 -7.43 -3.88 3.31
N ILE A 67 -8.47 -4.34 3.99
CA ILE A 67 -8.58 -5.76 4.35
C ILE A 67 -8.88 -6.56 3.10
N PHE A 68 -8.15 -7.65 2.88
CA PHE A 68 -8.35 -8.53 1.73
C PHE A 68 -8.53 -9.98 2.17
N ASN A 69 -9.34 -10.70 1.39
CA ASN A 69 -9.64 -12.10 1.64
C ASN A 69 -8.92 -13.00 0.64
N PHE A 70 -7.90 -13.72 1.12
CA PHE A 70 -7.16 -14.70 0.31
C PHE A 70 -8.03 -15.87 -0.21
N ASN A 71 -9.18 -16.14 0.43
CA ASN A 71 -10.10 -17.20 0.03
C ASN A 71 -11.04 -16.78 -1.10
N THR A 72 -10.86 -15.60 -1.69
CA THR A 72 -11.61 -15.17 -2.88
C THR A 72 -11.26 -16.05 -4.06
N ASP A 73 -12.28 -16.52 -4.82
CA ASP A 73 -12.07 -17.31 -6.01
C ASP A 73 -11.10 -16.63 -6.98
N HIS A 74 -10.09 -17.39 -7.42
CA HIS A 74 -9.04 -16.93 -8.32
C HIS A 74 -8.25 -15.74 -7.78
N PHE A 75 -8.03 -15.64 -6.46
CA PHE A 75 -7.35 -14.53 -5.82
C PHE A 75 -6.03 -14.13 -6.52
N TYR A 76 -5.11 -15.08 -6.76
CA TYR A 76 -3.82 -14.79 -7.40
C TYR A 76 -3.97 -14.24 -8.82
N TRP A 77 -4.95 -14.73 -9.58
CA TRP A 77 -5.24 -14.22 -10.91
C TRP A 77 -5.78 -12.80 -10.89
N LYS A 78 -6.72 -12.51 -10.00
CA LYS A 78 -7.24 -11.16 -9.77
C LYS A 78 -6.15 -10.22 -9.29
N PHE A 79 -5.30 -10.68 -8.37
CA PHE A 79 -4.17 -9.89 -7.86
C PHE A 79 -3.19 -9.51 -8.97
N VAL A 80 -2.77 -10.44 -9.82
CA VAL A 80 -1.88 -10.18 -10.95
C VAL A 80 -2.51 -9.21 -11.95
N ARG A 81 -3.82 -9.26 -12.14
CA ARG A 81 -4.54 -8.32 -13.01
C ARG A 81 -4.81 -6.96 -12.36
N GLY A 82 -4.56 -6.79 -11.06
CA GLY A 82 -4.93 -5.58 -10.33
C GLY A 82 -6.44 -5.42 -10.13
N GLU A 83 -7.18 -6.52 -10.12
CA GLU A 83 -8.63 -6.61 -9.93
C GLU A 83 -8.98 -7.21 -8.57
N THR A 84 -8.15 -6.96 -7.56
CA THR A 84 -8.37 -7.48 -6.22
C THR A 84 -9.34 -6.60 -5.47
N TRP A 85 -10.43 -7.21 -5.02
CA TRP A 85 -11.40 -6.56 -4.15
C TRP A 85 -10.91 -6.61 -2.70
N TYR A 86 -10.93 -5.48 -2.07
CA TYR A 86 -10.62 -5.27 -0.66
C TYR A 86 -11.87 -4.77 0.04
N GLU A 87 -11.91 -4.85 1.35
CA GLU A 87 -13.05 -4.37 2.12
C GLU A 87 -12.65 -3.43 3.26
N LEU A 88 -13.63 -2.66 3.70
CA LEU A 88 -13.56 -1.94 4.96
C LEU A 88 -13.87 -2.92 6.09
N GLY A 89 -12.91 -3.13 7.00
CA GLY A 89 -13.11 -3.82 8.26
C GLY A 89 -13.36 -2.86 9.40
N ALA A 90 -13.94 -3.40 10.48
CA ALA A 90 -14.10 -2.69 11.73
C ALA A 90 -13.78 -3.64 12.89
N GLU A 91 -12.99 -3.19 13.85
CA GLU A 91 -12.56 -4.00 15.00
C GLU A 91 -12.38 -3.13 16.24
N PRO A 92 -12.48 -3.69 17.46
CA PRO A 92 -12.16 -2.98 18.69
C PRO A 92 -10.72 -2.47 18.69
N TYR A 93 -10.52 -1.23 19.16
CA TYR A 93 -9.19 -0.61 19.23
C TYR A 93 -8.15 -1.44 19.99
N LEU A 94 -8.55 -2.13 21.05
CA LEU A 94 -7.66 -3.00 21.81
C LEU A 94 -7.10 -4.16 20.96
N TRP A 95 -7.91 -4.73 20.06
CA TRP A 95 -7.45 -5.82 19.18
C TRP A 95 -6.53 -5.31 18.11
N PHE A 96 -6.87 -4.17 17.51
CA PHE A 96 -5.99 -3.49 16.56
C PHE A 96 -4.62 -3.20 17.19
N MET A 97 -4.57 -2.60 18.37
CA MET A 97 -3.32 -2.32 19.07
C MET A 97 -2.56 -3.57 19.50
N TYR A 98 -3.27 -4.65 19.87
CA TYR A 98 -2.63 -5.92 20.21
C TYR A 98 -1.84 -6.50 19.02
N GLU A 99 -2.41 -6.49 17.82
CA GLU A 99 -1.74 -6.96 16.60
C GLU A 99 -0.46 -6.16 16.33
N TYR A 100 -0.54 -4.83 16.29
CA TYR A 100 0.61 -3.98 16.00
C TYR A 100 1.69 -4.03 17.09
N ASN A 101 1.31 -4.14 18.35
CA ASN A 101 2.26 -4.31 19.47
C ASN A 101 2.96 -5.67 19.40
N HIS A 102 2.23 -6.74 19.07
CA HIS A 102 2.82 -8.07 18.86
C HIS A 102 3.88 -8.06 17.75
N ASP A 103 3.64 -7.33 16.70
CA ASP A 103 4.55 -7.20 15.56
C ASP A 103 5.65 -6.13 15.78
N HIS A 104 5.72 -5.52 16.97
CA HIS A 104 6.62 -4.43 17.30
C HIS A 104 6.55 -3.25 16.31
N ARG A 105 5.35 -2.91 15.86
CA ARG A 105 5.05 -1.83 14.93
C ARG A 105 4.36 -0.68 15.66
N PRO A 106 5.05 0.41 15.97
CA PRO A 106 4.41 1.59 16.56
C PRO A 106 3.23 2.09 15.74
N VAL A 107 2.19 2.53 16.47
CA VAL A 107 1.01 3.19 15.90
C VAL A 107 1.00 4.62 16.42
N TYR A 108 0.90 5.59 15.52
CA TYR A 108 0.81 7.01 15.84
C TYR A 108 -0.63 7.45 15.69
N GLU A 109 -1.13 8.23 16.67
CA GLU A 109 -2.49 8.72 16.68
C GLU A 109 -2.52 10.24 16.52
N GLN A 110 -3.40 10.72 15.65
CA GLN A 110 -3.69 12.14 15.42
C GLN A 110 -5.19 12.38 15.63
N VAL A 111 -5.56 13.00 16.75
CA VAL A 111 -6.95 13.39 17.03
C VAL A 111 -7.32 14.59 16.17
N LEU A 112 -8.39 14.48 15.38
CA LEU A 112 -8.82 15.52 14.46
C LEU A 112 -9.67 16.59 15.18
N ASN A 113 -9.41 17.85 14.88
CA ASN A 113 -10.16 18.99 15.38
C ASN A 113 -11.42 19.19 14.53
N LEU A 114 -12.47 18.43 14.83
CA LEU A 114 -13.71 18.37 14.07
C LEU A 114 -14.88 18.89 14.92
N THR A 115 -15.79 19.62 14.30
CA THR A 115 -17.08 19.94 14.91
C THR A 115 -17.92 18.68 15.11
N GLN A 116 -18.95 18.74 15.98
CA GLN A 116 -19.88 17.62 16.18
C GLN A 116 -20.50 17.16 14.85
N ALA A 117 -20.97 18.09 14.02
CA ALA A 117 -21.56 17.76 12.73
C ALA A 117 -20.60 17.04 11.78
N GLN A 118 -19.30 17.40 11.81
CA GLN A 118 -18.27 16.76 10.99
C GLN A 118 -17.94 15.33 11.50
N ARG A 119 -17.90 15.14 12.84
CA ARG A 119 -17.73 13.80 13.43
C ARG A 119 -18.90 12.89 13.07
N GLU A 120 -20.13 13.39 13.18
CA GLU A 120 -21.33 12.65 12.77
C GLU A 120 -21.30 12.28 11.30
N ALA A 121 -20.91 13.20 10.42
CA ALA A 121 -20.80 12.93 8.98
C ALA A 121 -19.78 11.82 8.66
N ILE A 122 -18.64 11.79 9.36
CA ILE A 122 -17.65 10.73 9.20
C ILE A 122 -18.19 9.39 9.74
N TRP A 123 -18.79 9.40 10.93
CA TRP A 123 -19.38 8.23 11.56
C TRP A 123 -20.46 7.59 10.68
N GLU A 124 -21.41 8.38 10.23
CA GLU A 124 -22.48 7.92 9.33
C GLU A 124 -21.91 7.31 8.05
N ALA A 125 -20.93 7.99 7.44
CA ALA A 125 -20.29 7.50 6.22
C ALA A 125 -19.54 6.17 6.46
N LEU A 126 -18.85 6.00 7.60
CA LEU A 126 -18.17 4.75 7.96
C LEU A 126 -19.18 3.62 8.19
N VAL A 127 -20.26 3.88 8.94
CA VAL A 127 -21.31 2.90 9.20
C VAL A 127 -22.02 2.47 7.91
N ILE A 128 -22.33 3.41 7.01
CA ILE A 128 -22.91 3.10 5.70
C ILE A 128 -21.93 2.28 4.85
N ASN A 129 -20.65 2.68 4.84
CA ASN A 129 -19.64 1.99 4.04
C ASN A 129 -19.31 0.59 4.59
N TYR A 130 -19.45 0.36 5.91
CA TYR A 130 -19.21 -0.95 6.53
C TYR A 130 -20.30 -1.99 6.23
N LYS A 131 -21.47 -1.58 5.74
CA LYS A 131 -22.53 -2.51 5.36
C LYS A 131 -22.05 -3.49 4.29
N PRO A 132 -22.47 -4.77 4.33
CA PRO A 132 -22.01 -5.81 3.39
C PRO A 132 -22.09 -5.40 1.91
N GLU A 133 -23.13 -4.65 1.54
CA GLU A 133 -23.34 -4.18 0.18
C GLU A 133 -22.41 -3.04 -0.27
N ASN A 134 -21.73 -2.36 0.67
CA ASN A 134 -20.94 -1.15 0.40
C ASN A 134 -19.45 -1.30 0.73
N ARG A 135 -19.07 -2.31 1.55
CA ARG A 135 -17.72 -2.37 2.11
C ARG A 135 -16.65 -2.79 1.14
N GLU A 136 -17.00 -3.53 0.09
CA GLU A 136 -16.07 -4.00 -0.92
C GLU A 136 -15.74 -2.91 -1.94
N TYR A 137 -14.47 -2.83 -2.32
CA TYR A 137 -14.01 -1.90 -3.35
C TYR A 137 -12.79 -2.44 -4.10
N LEU A 138 -12.62 -1.98 -5.34
CA LEU A 138 -11.46 -2.33 -6.15
C LEU A 138 -10.24 -1.53 -5.67
N TYR A 139 -9.34 -2.21 -4.98
CA TYR A 139 -8.16 -1.59 -4.41
C TYR A 139 -7.18 -1.14 -5.50
N ASN A 140 -6.67 0.07 -5.33
CA ASN A 140 -5.59 0.59 -6.15
C ASN A 140 -4.51 1.18 -5.25
N PHE A 141 -3.31 0.58 -5.28
CA PHE A 141 -2.22 0.94 -4.38
C PHE A 141 -1.88 2.44 -4.37
N VAL A 142 -2.07 3.13 -5.51
CA VAL A 142 -1.71 4.55 -5.65
C VAL A 142 -2.92 5.47 -5.51
N PHE A 143 -4.08 5.04 -6.02
CA PHE A 143 -5.21 5.95 -6.21
C PHE A 143 -6.41 5.65 -5.30
N ASP A 144 -6.55 4.44 -4.76
CA ASP A 144 -7.68 4.07 -3.90
C ASP A 144 -7.24 3.02 -2.86
N ASN A 145 -6.68 3.48 -1.75
CA ASN A 145 -6.04 2.64 -0.74
C ASN A 145 -6.39 3.06 0.71
N CYS A 146 -5.71 2.45 1.68
CA CYS A 146 -5.91 2.70 3.11
C CYS A 146 -5.59 4.13 3.56
N ALA A 147 -4.81 4.91 2.82
CA ALA A 147 -4.51 6.31 3.14
C ALA A 147 -5.43 7.28 2.37
N THR A 148 -5.66 7.04 1.07
CA THR A 148 -6.48 7.94 0.25
C THR A 148 -7.95 7.95 0.68
N ARG A 149 -8.52 6.81 1.10
CA ARG A 149 -9.92 6.75 1.54
C ARG A 149 -10.19 7.55 2.82
N PRO A 150 -9.41 7.41 3.90
CA PRO A 150 -9.51 8.29 5.05
C PRO A 150 -9.35 9.77 4.71
N TYR A 151 -8.37 10.12 3.86
CA TYR A 151 -8.18 11.50 3.41
C TYR A 151 -9.44 12.08 2.74
N TRP A 152 -10.03 11.35 1.78
CA TRP A 152 -11.24 11.81 1.11
C TRP A 152 -12.45 11.89 2.03
N LEU A 153 -12.54 10.97 2.99
CA LEU A 153 -13.63 11.00 3.97
C LEU A 153 -13.52 12.23 4.88
N ILE A 154 -12.32 12.54 5.37
CA ILE A 154 -12.06 13.73 6.17
C ILE A 154 -12.34 15.00 5.34
N ALA A 155 -11.78 15.11 4.14
CA ALA A 155 -11.99 16.27 3.25
C ALA A 155 -13.47 16.49 2.94
N LYS A 156 -14.23 15.40 2.70
CA LYS A 156 -15.68 15.49 2.46
C LYS A 156 -16.43 15.98 3.69
N ALA A 157 -16.06 15.55 4.88
CA ALA A 157 -16.72 15.99 6.12
C ALA A 157 -16.41 17.45 6.47
N LEU A 158 -15.21 17.92 6.13
CA LEU A 158 -14.84 19.33 6.26
C LEU A 158 -15.61 20.22 5.26
N GLY A 159 -16.05 19.66 4.12
CA GLY A 159 -16.76 20.39 3.07
C GLY A 159 -15.87 21.26 2.18
N GLU A 160 -14.56 21.17 2.34
CA GLU A 160 -13.56 21.98 1.65
C GLU A 160 -12.23 21.22 1.46
N PRO A 161 -11.37 21.63 0.52
CA PRO A 161 -10.03 21.07 0.38
C PRO A 161 -9.20 21.34 1.64
N ILE A 162 -8.47 20.33 2.09
CA ILE A 162 -7.58 20.46 3.26
C ILE A 162 -6.34 21.26 2.84
N SER A 163 -6.11 22.41 3.47
CA SER A 163 -4.91 23.21 3.31
C SER A 163 -3.83 22.76 4.29
N SER A 164 -2.57 22.65 3.84
CA SER A 164 -1.46 22.25 4.67
C SER A 164 -0.18 22.96 4.26
N ASP A 165 0.62 23.34 5.24
CA ASP A 165 1.97 23.91 5.04
C ASP A 165 3.00 22.82 4.71
N TYR A 166 2.60 21.56 4.70
CA TYR A 166 3.45 20.43 4.35
C TYR A 166 3.82 20.45 2.88
N THR A 167 5.04 20.85 2.59
CA THR A 167 5.57 20.87 1.21
C THR A 167 6.11 19.52 0.76
N GLY A 168 6.57 18.67 1.70
CA GLY A 168 7.23 17.39 1.45
C GLY A 168 8.36 17.51 0.42
N ASN A 169 8.76 16.40 -0.17
CA ASN A 169 9.72 16.39 -1.28
C ASN A 169 9.02 16.68 -2.62
N THR A 170 8.87 17.95 -2.97
CA THR A 170 8.27 18.37 -4.25
C THR A 170 9.09 17.84 -5.44
N GLY A 171 8.41 17.45 -6.53
CA GLY A 171 9.05 16.93 -7.72
C GLY A 171 9.50 15.47 -7.66
N THR A 172 9.25 14.78 -6.54
CA THR A 172 9.53 13.35 -6.40
C THR A 172 8.59 12.51 -7.27
N THR A 173 9.12 11.47 -7.90
CA THR A 173 8.34 10.55 -8.74
C THR A 173 7.80 9.37 -7.94
N TYR A 174 6.74 8.71 -8.43
CA TYR A 174 6.23 7.47 -7.82
C TYR A 174 7.35 6.44 -7.61
N ARG A 175 8.22 6.26 -8.60
CA ARG A 175 9.35 5.35 -8.51
C ARG A 175 10.30 5.71 -7.38
N ALA A 176 10.66 6.97 -7.22
CA ALA A 176 11.56 7.43 -6.17
C ALA A 176 10.96 7.22 -4.78
N PHE A 177 9.67 7.51 -4.63
CA PHE A 177 8.93 7.28 -3.40
C PHE A 177 8.88 5.80 -3.01
N ILE A 178 8.41 4.94 -3.93
CA ILE A 178 8.31 3.51 -3.67
C ILE A 178 9.70 2.92 -3.38
N ARG A 179 10.74 3.39 -4.08
CA ARG A 179 12.13 3.00 -3.82
C ARG A 179 12.58 3.37 -2.41
N HIS A 180 12.15 4.51 -1.87
CA HIS A 180 12.48 4.92 -0.50
C HIS A 180 12.01 3.86 0.50
N TYR A 181 10.73 3.49 0.46
CA TYR A 181 10.13 2.53 1.40
C TYR A 181 10.57 1.08 1.19
N THR A 182 10.80 0.66 -0.04
CA THR A 182 11.28 -0.70 -0.33
C THR A 182 12.77 -0.89 -0.06
N GLY A 183 13.51 0.19 0.15
CA GLY A 183 14.96 0.20 0.30
C GLY A 183 15.69 0.04 -1.05
N PRO A 184 16.52 1.02 -1.45
CA PRO A 184 17.10 1.11 -2.80
C PRO A 184 17.95 -0.08 -3.20
N LEU A 185 18.49 -0.81 -2.22
CA LEU A 185 19.37 -1.97 -2.44
C LEU A 185 18.64 -3.32 -2.35
N SER A 186 17.35 -3.34 -1.99
CA SER A 186 16.60 -4.58 -1.83
C SER A 186 16.24 -5.23 -3.17
N TRP A 187 16.11 -6.55 -3.20
CA TRP A 187 15.61 -7.29 -4.35
C TRP A 187 14.15 -6.98 -4.67
N SER A 188 13.34 -6.67 -3.66
CA SER A 188 11.96 -6.20 -3.85
C SER A 188 11.93 -4.91 -4.65
N ASN A 189 12.80 -3.95 -4.31
CA ASN A 189 12.94 -2.71 -5.09
C ASN A 189 13.40 -2.97 -6.53
N ALA A 190 14.37 -3.88 -6.72
CA ALA A 190 14.83 -4.24 -8.08
C ALA A 190 13.66 -4.80 -8.91
N GLY A 191 12.90 -5.76 -8.37
CA GLY A 191 11.73 -6.35 -9.04
C GLY A 191 10.67 -5.31 -9.40
N ILE A 192 10.25 -4.49 -8.44
CA ILE A 192 9.27 -3.41 -8.66
C ILE A 192 9.75 -2.44 -9.75
N ASN A 193 11.04 -2.06 -9.71
CA ASN A 193 11.61 -1.15 -10.71
C ASN A 193 11.68 -1.74 -12.11
N LEU A 194 11.83 -3.06 -12.25
CA LEU A 194 11.76 -3.74 -13.55
C LEU A 194 10.34 -3.74 -14.13
N LEU A 195 9.31 -3.84 -13.26
CA LEU A 195 7.91 -3.82 -13.66
C LEU A 195 7.40 -2.41 -13.99
N PHE A 196 7.97 -1.37 -13.39
CA PHE A 196 7.53 0.00 -13.57
C PHE A 196 7.91 0.58 -14.93
N GLY A 197 6.88 1.04 -15.65
CA GLY A 197 7.03 1.81 -16.90
C GLY A 197 7.30 3.31 -16.68
N PRO A 198 7.29 4.09 -17.77
CA PRO A 198 7.58 5.55 -17.73
C PRO A 198 6.59 6.37 -16.90
N LYS A 199 5.37 5.87 -16.67
CA LYS A 199 4.37 6.55 -15.81
C LYS A 199 4.87 6.72 -14.39
N ALA A 200 5.69 5.77 -13.88
CA ALA A 200 6.25 5.84 -12.55
C ALA A 200 7.35 6.90 -12.40
N ASP A 201 7.89 7.41 -13.50
CA ASP A 201 8.94 8.44 -13.53
C ASP A 201 8.36 9.86 -13.65
N LYS A 202 7.03 10.02 -13.67
CA LYS A 202 6.39 11.34 -13.67
C LYS A 202 6.45 11.95 -12.27
N PRO A 203 6.74 13.27 -12.16
CA PRO A 203 6.62 14.00 -10.90
C PRO A 203 5.20 13.92 -10.36
N MET A 204 5.07 13.80 -9.04
CA MET A 204 3.79 13.82 -8.33
C MET A 204 3.45 15.23 -7.85
N THR A 205 2.16 15.55 -7.82
CA THR A 205 1.64 16.70 -7.07
C THR A 205 1.65 16.43 -5.57
N SER A 206 1.44 17.45 -4.74
CA SER A 206 1.35 17.30 -3.29
C SER A 206 0.28 16.28 -2.89
N ASP A 207 -0.91 16.37 -3.48
CA ASP A 207 -2.02 15.46 -3.16
C ASP A 207 -1.77 14.03 -3.60
N GLN A 208 -1.05 13.84 -4.72
CA GLN A 208 -0.73 12.52 -5.23
C GLN A 208 0.24 11.73 -4.33
N ARG A 209 0.87 12.35 -3.34
CA ARG A 209 1.76 11.68 -2.38
C ARG A 209 1.00 11.09 -1.20
N LEU A 210 -0.21 11.58 -0.93
CA LEU A 210 -1.02 11.20 0.23
C LEU A 210 -1.54 9.75 0.17
N PHE A 211 -1.17 8.99 -0.87
CA PHE A 211 -1.42 7.55 -0.90
C PHE A 211 -0.51 6.77 0.07
N LEU A 212 0.56 7.39 0.59
CA LEU A 212 1.43 6.79 1.59
C LEU A 212 1.04 7.23 3.00
N PRO A 213 0.92 6.30 3.95
CA PRO A 213 0.50 6.59 5.32
C PRO A 213 1.32 7.67 6.03
N GLU A 214 2.66 7.62 5.92
CA GLU A 214 3.55 8.62 6.53
C GLU A 214 3.34 10.02 5.93
N GLU A 215 3.16 10.11 4.60
CA GLU A 215 2.93 11.39 3.93
C GLU A 215 1.58 11.99 4.34
N LEU A 216 0.53 11.16 4.46
CA LEU A 216 -0.77 11.62 4.93
C LEU A 216 -0.68 12.10 6.40
N MET A 217 0.01 11.35 7.26
CA MET A 217 0.24 11.75 8.65
C MET A 217 0.93 13.11 8.74
N LEU A 218 2.04 13.29 8.00
CA LEU A 218 2.80 14.55 8.00
C LEU A 218 2.01 15.70 7.39
N PHE A 219 1.22 15.42 6.35
CA PHE A 219 0.34 16.41 5.72
C PHE A 219 -0.74 16.89 6.69
N LEU A 220 -1.45 15.98 7.35
CA LEU A 220 -2.50 16.35 8.31
C LEU A 220 -1.94 17.05 9.55
N GLN A 221 -0.71 16.69 9.97
CA GLN A 221 -0.04 17.33 11.11
C GLN A 221 0.17 18.84 10.91
N GLN A 222 0.35 19.26 9.66
CA GLN A 222 0.59 20.64 9.27
C GLN A 222 -0.63 21.27 8.58
N ALA A 223 -1.77 20.59 8.63
CA ALA A 223 -3.02 21.06 8.01
C ALA A 223 -3.77 22.03 8.93
N HIS A 224 -4.45 22.99 8.31
CA HIS A 224 -5.22 24.01 8.97
C HIS A 224 -6.67 24.03 8.45
N LEU A 225 -7.59 24.33 9.37
CA LEU A 225 -8.98 24.63 9.05
C LEU A 225 -9.08 26.04 8.45
N THR A 226 -10.20 26.36 7.78
CA THR A 226 -10.43 27.70 7.19
C THR A 226 -10.41 28.84 8.19
N ASN A 227 -10.67 28.57 9.47
CA ASN A 227 -10.55 29.56 10.55
C ASN A 227 -9.08 29.75 11.01
N GLY A 228 -8.11 29.03 10.43
CA GLY A 228 -6.69 29.09 10.77
C GLY A 228 -6.27 28.18 11.94
N GLU A 229 -7.21 27.47 12.58
CA GLU A 229 -6.88 26.50 13.62
C GLU A 229 -6.23 25.22 13.02
N PRO A 230 -5.34 24.52 13.77
CA PRO A 230 -4.80 23.27 13.29
C PRO A 230 -5.88 22.20 13.15
N LEU A 231 -5.81 21.41 12.08
CA LEU A 231 -6.72 20.27 11.86
C LEU A 231 -6.48 19.14 12.87
N VAL A 232 -5.27 19.00 13.39
CA VAL A 232 -4.92 18.00 14.41
C VAL A 232 -4.84 18.69 15.76
N SER A 233 -5.71 18.32 16.71
CA SER A 233 -5.77 18.90 18.05
C SER A 233 -4.77 18.28 19.03
N GLN A 234 -4.52 16.96 18.90
CA GLN A 234 -3.59 16.20 19.72
C GLN A 234 -2.91 15.15 18.83
N SER A 235 -1.61 14.94 19.02
CA SER A 235 -0.87 13.94 18.25
C SER A 235 0.30 13.35 19.01
N GLU A 236 0.47 12.04 18.77
CA GLU A 236 1.74 11.34 18.98
C GLU A 236 2.22 10.91 17.61
N ILE A 237 3.25 11.53 17.08
CA ILE A 237 3.82 11.20 15.79
C ILE A 237 5.31 10.86 15.91
N GLY A 238 5.77 10.04 14.98
CA GLY A 238 7.17 9.66 14.87
C GLY A 238 7.57 9.46 13.41
N THR A 239 8.79 9.05 13.21
CA THR A 239 9.35 8.79 11.87
C THR A 239 9.35 7.30 11.56
N PHE A 240 9.12 6.97 10.31
CA PHE A 240 9.23 5.59 9.83
C PHE A 240 10.70 5.16 9.74
N THR A 241 10.99 4.01 10.32
CA THR A 241 12.31 3.38 10.18
C THR A 241 12.25 2.36 9.06
N ILE A 242 13.04 2.59 8.01
CA ILE A 242 13.11 1.68 6.87
C ILE A 242 14.28 0.73 7.06
N ALA A 243 14.00 -0.58 6.99
CA ALA A 243 15.01 -1.62 7.12
C ALA A 243 16.07 -1.48 6.01
N ARG A 244 17.35 -1.46 6.41
CA ARG A 244 18.47 -1.37 5.47
C ARG A 244 18.88 -2.75 4.98
N THR A 245 19.02 -2.90 3.68
CA THR A 245 19.55 -4.12 3.06
C THR A 245 21.08 -4.08 3.17
N PRO A 246 21.73 -5.10 3.79
CA PRO A 246 23.19 -5.21 3.81
C PRO A 246 23.74 -5.26 2.38
N TRP A 247 24.91 -4.69 2.16
CA TRP A 247 25.52 -4.61 0.82
C TRP A 247 25.69 -5.99 0.16
N TYR A 248 26.06 -7.02 0.92
CA TYR A 248 26.25 -8.40 0.41
C TYR A 248 24.94 -9.11 0.07
N ALA A 249 23.80 -8.66 0.57
CA ALA A 249 22.47 -9.17 0.25
C ALA A 249 21.76 -8.30 -0.81
N SER A 250 22.44 -7.28 -1.35
CA SER A 250 21.86 -6.32 -2.27
C SER A 250 21.81 -6.84 -3.72
N TRP A 251 20.84 -6.34 -4.49
CA TRP A 251 20.73 -6.68 -5.91
C TRP A 251 21.96 -6.23 -6.73
N PRO A 252 22.63 -5.07 -6.49
CA PRO A 252 23.84 -4.71 -7.23
C PRO A 252 25.00 -5.67 -6.97
N PHE A 253 25.14 -6.15 -5.72
CA PHE A 253 26.13 -7.16 -5.41
C PHE A 253 25.84 -8.48 -6.12
N GLY A 254 24.57 -8.94 -6.11
CA GLY A 254 24.16 -10.12 -6.86
C GLY A 254 24.44 -10.00 -8.37
N LEU A 255 24.17 -8.82 -8.96
CA LEU A 255 24.49 -8.53 -10.37
C LEU A 255 25.99 -8.53 -10.63
N ALA A 256 26.80 -7.98 -9.71
CA ALA A 256 28.27 -8.02 -9.81
C ALA A 256 28.82 -9.46 -9.75
N VAL A 257 28.31 -10.27 -8.84
CA VAL A 257 28.67 -11.70 -8.76
C VAL A 257 28.29 -12.43 -10.05
N TYR A 258 27.08 -12.21 -10.56
CA TYR A 258 26.64 -12.76 -11.84
C TYR A 258 27.58 -12.33 -12.98
N PHE A 259 27.92 -11.04 -13.08
CA PHE A 259 28.84 -10.53 -14.10
C PHE A 259 30.21 -11.23 -14.06
N VAL A 260 30.81 -11.33 -12.86
CA VAL A 260 32.10 -12.00 -12.66
C VAL A 260 32.03 -13.48 -13.08
N LEU A 261 30.98 -14.21 -12.69
CA LEU A 261 30.79 -15.60 -13.08
C LEU A 261 30.71 -15.76 -14.60
N ILE A 262 29.95 -14.91 -15.29
CA ILE A 262 29.86 -14.97 -16.77
C ILE A 262 31.19 -14.60 -17.41
N CYS A 263 31.96 -13.65 -16.86
CA CYS A 263 33.33 -13.36 -17.34
C CYS A 263 34.26 -14.58 -17.19
N LEU A 264 34.26 -15.26 -16.05
CA LEU A 264 35.05 -16.45 -15.83
C LEU A 264 34.67 -17.56 -16.82
N ILE A 265 33.39 -17.80 -17.04
CA ILE A 265 32.90 -18.75 -18.03
C ILE A 265 33.35 -18.35 -19.45
N SER A 266 33.28 -17.05 -19.78
CA SER A 266 33.72 -16.56 -21.10
C SER A 266 35.20 -16.76 -21.34
N LEU A 267 36.04 -16.55 -20.31
CA LEU A 267 37.48 -16.88 -20.35
C LEU A 267 37.72 -18.37 -20.53
N TRP A 268 36.97 -19.19 -19.82
CA TRP A 268 37.06 -20.66 -19.92
C TRP A 268 36.63 -21.17 -21.30
N ASP A 269 35.50 -20.67 -21.84
CA ASP A 269 35.02 -20.98 -23.18
C ASP A 269 36.05 -20.58 -24.24
N ARG A 270 36.67 -19.39 -24.11
CA ARG A 270 37.75 -18.90 -24.98
C ARG A 270 38.95 -19.86 -24.96
N LYS A 271 39.37 -20.30 -23.75
CA LYS A 271 40.49 -21.26 -23.61
C LYS A 271 40.20 -22.62 -24.26
N ARG A 272 38.96 -23.07 -24.20
CA ARG A 272 38.49 -24.35 -24.79
C ARG A 272 38.15 -24.24 -26.30
N GLY A 273 38.02 -23.06 -26.83
CA GLY A 273 37.53 -22.84 -28.19
C GLY A 273 36.07 -23.29 -28.41
N ARG A 274 35.30 -23.41 -27.35
CA ARG A 274 33.91 -23.92 -27.37
C ARG A 274 32.97 -23.01 -26.56
N TRP A 275 31.80 -22.66 -27.15
CA TRP A 275 30.77 -21.86 -26.51
C TRP A 275 29.89 -22.72 -25.63
N SER A 276 29.64 -22.27 -24.38
CA SER A 276 28.76 -22.94 -23.42
C SER A 276 27.29 -22.56 -23.57
N TRP A 277 26.61 -23.11 -24.58
CA TRP A 277 25.22 -22.82 -24.89
C TRP A 277 24.26 -23.04 -23.70
N GLY A 278 24.53 -24.00 -22.82
CA GLY A 278 23.72 -24.23 -21.63
C GLY A 278 23.60 -22.99 -20.71
N ILE A 279 24.65 -22.17 -20.68
CA ILE A 279 24.67 -20.94 -19.87
C ILE A 279 23.76 -19.88 -20.51
N GLU A 280 23.75 -19.77 -21.85
CA GLU A 280 22.85 -18.84 -22.57
C GLU A 280 21.39 -19.19 -22.33
N ILE A 281 21.05 -20.48 -22.37
CA ILE A 281 19.71 -20.96 -22.10
C ILE A 281 19.33 -20.69 -20.63
N ALA A 282 20.24 -21.01 -19.69
CA ALA A 282 20.00 -20.79 -18.26
C ALA A 282 19.82 -19.31 -17.91
N ALA A 283 20.51 -18.39 -18.58
CA ALA A 283 20.34 -16.94 -18.41
C ALA A 283 19.12 -16.39 -19.17
N GLY A 284 18.84 -16.94 -20.35
CA GLY A 284 17.76 -16.48 -21.24
C GLY A 284 16.36 -16.83 -20.73
N ILE A 285 16.16 -18.01 -20.14
CA ILE A 285 14.83 -18.44 -19.66
C ILE A 285 14.25 -17.49 -18.61
N PRO A 286 14.94 -17.12 -17.50
CA PRO A 286 14.42 -16.18 -16.52
C PRO A 286 14.11 -14.80 -17.12
N TYR A 287 14.95 -14.34 -18.07
CA TYR A 287 14.72 -13.08 -18.75
C TYR A 287 13.48 -13.13 -19.67
N LEU A 288 13.29 -14.20 -20.42
CA LEU A 288 12.09 -14.43 -21.23
C LEU A 288 10.83 -14.46 -20.37
N LEU A 289 10.87 -15.16 -19.24
CA LEU A 289 9.76 -15.19 -18.29
C LEU A 289 9.45 -13.78 -17.75
N LEU A 290 10.47 -12.99 -17.40
CA LEU A 290 10.30 -11.60 -16.98
C LEU A 290 9.63 -10.76 -18.08
N LEU A 291 10.04 -10.90 -19.33
CA LEU A 291 9.43 -10.19 -20.47
C LEU A 291 7.96 -10.61 -20.67
N ILE A 292 7.64 -11.89 -20.54
CA ILE A 292 6.25 -12.40 -20.62
C ILE A 292 5.41 -11.77 -19.51
N ILE A 293 5.92 -11.76 -18.27
CA ILE A 293 5.24 -11.15 -17.11
C ILE A 293 5.00 -9.66 -17.37
N VAL A 294 6.03 -8.91 -17.76
CA VAL A 294 5.90 -7.47 -18.02
C VAL A 294 4.92 -7.19 -19.16
N THR A 295 4.97 -7.99 -20.24
CA THR A 295 4.04 -7.88 -21.35
C THR A 295 2.61 -8.12 -20.88
N PHE A 296 2.38 -9.21 -20.16
CA PHE A 296 1.07 -9.52 -19.60
C PHE A 296 0.56 -8.37 -18.71
N LEU A 297 1.36 -7.94 -17.75
CA LEU A 297 0.97 -6.87 -16.83
C LEU A 297 0.73 -5.53 -17.54
N THR A 298 1.47 -5.23 -18.60
CA THR A 298 1.29 -3.98 -19.36
C THR A 298 -0.03 -3.92 -20.12
N PHE A 299 -0.46 -5.05 -20.71
CA PHE A 299 -1.63 -5.08 -21.60
C PHE A 299 -2.88 -5.68 -20.96
N PHE A 300 -2.74 -6.49 -19.92
CA PHE A 300 -3.83 -7.27 -19.34
C PHE A 300 -4.04 -7.02 -17.84
N SER A 301 -3.39 -6.01 -17.25
CA SER A 301 -3.62 -5.62 -15.86
C SER A 301 -4.03 -4.16 -15.71
N CYS A 302 -4.68 -3.86 -14.59
CA CYS A 302 -5.11 -2.51 -14.21
C CYS A 302 -4.06 -1.79 -13.33
N HIS A 303 -2.85 -2.33 -13.19
CA HIS A 303 -1.79 -1.70 -12.39
C HIS A 303 -1.30 -0.40 -13.03
N PRO A 304 -1.47 0.77 -12.39
CA PRO A 304 -1.33 2.08 -13.05
C PRO A 304 0.11 2.45 -13.43
N LEU A 305 1.10 1.90 -12.73
CA LEU A 305 2.51 2.26 -12.89
C LEU A 305 3.32 1.23 -13.68
N VAL A 306 2.72 0.08 -13.99
CA VAL A 306 3.39 -1.01 -14.71
C VAL A 306 3.52 -0.68 -16.20
N GLY A 307 4.62 -1.14 -16.81
CA GLY A 307 4.87 -0.99 -18.25
C GLY A 307 6.33 -1.23 -18.62
N PHE A 308 6.60 -1.21 -19.94
CA PHE A 308 7.95 -1.38 -20.43
C PHE A 308 8.85 -0.20 -20.05
N GLY A 309 10.06 -0.51 -19.53
CA GLY A 309 11.07 0.46 -19.20
C GLY A 309 12.47 0.00 -19.66
N TRP A 310 13.39 0.96 -19.90
CA TRP A 310 14.77 0.67 -20.31
C TRP A 310 15.54 -0.22 -19.32
N ARG A 311 15.11 -0.24 -18.06
CA ARG A 311 15.72 -1.05 -16.99
C ARG A 311 15.65 -2.55 -17.24
N LEU A 312 14.72 -2.99 -18.08
CA LEU A 312 14.65 -4.39 -18.54
C LEU A 312 15.90 -4.81 -19.33
N LEU A 313 16.64 -3.85 -19.87
CA LEU A 313 17.86 -4.12 -20.62
C LEU A 313 19.09 -4.33 -19.73
N ILE A 314 19.02 -4.05 -18.42
CA ILE A 314 20.19 -4.13 -17.50
C ILE A 314 20.79 -5.55 -17.51
N LEU A 315 19.96 -6.57 -17.31
CA LEU A 315 20.43 -7.95 -17.24
C LEU A 315 21.01 -8.44 -18.58
N PRO A 316 20.31 -8.34 -19.73
CA PRO A 316 20.87 -8.81 -21.02
C PRO A 316 22.11 -8.00 -21.45
N LEU A 317 22.17 -6.70 -21.17
CA LEU A 317 23.37 -5.91 -21.48
C LEU A 317 24.55 -6.32 -20.61
N THR A 318 24.32 -6.59 -19.31
CA THR A 318 25.36 -7.10 -18.39
C THR A 318 25.90 -8.45 -18.87
N HIS A 319 25.01 -9.35 -19.28
CA HIS A 319 25.39 -10.65 -19.83
C HIS A 319 26.20 -10.49 -21.13
N LEU A 320 25.70 -9.68 -22.08
CA LEU A 320 26.37 -9.43 -23.34
C LEU A 320 27.78 -8.85 -23.13
N CYS A 321 27.92 -7.82 -22.27
CA CYS A 321 29.23 -7.24 -21.94
C CYS A 321 30.22 -8.26 -21.41
N ALA A 322 29.78 -9.17 -20.51
CA ALA A 322 30.62 -10.24 -19.99
C ALA A 322 31.02 -11.25 -21.07
N ARG A 323 30.16 -11.50 -22.06
CA ARG A 323 30.42 -12.42 -23.19
C ARG A 323 31.33 -11.82 -24.27
N LEU A 324 31.47 -10.50 -24.35
CA LEU A 324 32.42 -9.85 -25.27
C LEU A 324 33.86 -10.33 -25.06
N ILE A 325 34.25 -10.77 -23.86
CA ILE A 325 35.54 -11.35 -23.55
C ILE A 325 35.86 -12.59 -24.43
N TYR A 326 34.84 -13.36 -24.81
CA TYR A 326 35.01 -14.50 -25.72
C TYR A 326 35.16 -14.03 -27.19
N ILE A 327 34.43 -12.97 -27.59
CA ILE A 327 34.31 -12.54 -28.99
C ILE A 327 35.51 -11.71 -29.40
N ILE A 328 35.99 -10.81 -28.51
CA ILE A 328 37.14 -9.93 -28.83
C ILE A 328 38.43 -10.76 -28.77
N ARG A 329 39.07 -10.91 -29.95
CA ARG A 329 40.34 -11.59 -30.10
C ARG A 329 41.49 -10.64 -29.80
#